data_ba53ff49bd014bdccd48205c3971bf89
#
_entry.id   ba53ff49bd014bdccd48205c3971bf89
#
_cell.length_a   1.000
_cell.length_b   1.000
_cell.length_c   1.000
_cell.angle_alpha   90.00
_cell.angle_beta   90.00
_cell.angle_gamma   90.00
#
_symmetry.space_group_name_H-M   'P 1'
#
loop_
_entity.id
_entity.type
_entity.pdbx_description
1 polymer ?
#
loop_
_entity_poly.entity_id
_entity_poly.type
_entity_poly.pdbx_seq_one_letter_code
_entity_poly.pdbx_strand_id
1 'polypeptide(L)'
;MKKKLTSIAIILSILVFSGVLKAEVKLPAIFGDHMVLQQKTDAAIWGKAAPNKSVKVTCSWDKKSYSTKSDKEGNWKLKVKTPSAGGPFKITISDGKAITLNNVLIGEVWVCSGQSNMQMTMSGYRNQPVLGSNKAILSSTNKSISLFTVKREKSLEPLDDFSGEWQQCNPENVANFSAAAYYFGRMIQESLGVPVGLINSSWGGTRIEPWISENGFKNFDWVKLPDKKQEGEFSPQTPTVLFNAMIGPMVGYAIRGGLWYQGESNRNEPSQYEKLMPGLIENWRSEWGTGDFSFYYCQIAPFDYGTGGVNSAFLREAQLKASTSIPGIGMACLMDVGEKTNIHPADKEAAGVRLAYLALAKTYGKKGFEYSGPVLKEMTIEGSMVKLTFDHAKYGLTTFGKELVNFKIAGENKRFYPAKAIITREGISLSSLQVEKPVTVRYAFENFVVGELFNTEGFPASSFRTDDWEIK
;
A
#
# COMPACT_ATOMS: atom_id res chain seq x y z
N MET A 1 1.97 -98.42 -3.88
CA MET A 1 2.55 -97.21 -4.55
C MET A 1 2.08 -95.95 -3.79
N LYS A 2 2.94 -95.42 -2.98
CA LYS A 2 2.63 -94.22 -2.20
C LYS A 2 3.40 -93.05 -2.82
N LYS A 3 2.69 -92.05 -3.39
CA LYS A 3 3.27 -90.78 -3.89
C LYS A 3 3.47 -89.84 -2.72
N LYS A 4 4.72 -89.41 -2.48
CA LYS A 4 5.04 -88.30 -1.57
C LYS A 4 4.87 -87.00 -2.31
N LEU A 5 3.99 -86.09 -1.81
CA LEU A 5 3.93 -84.67 -2.21
C LEU A 5 4.92 -83.92 -1.36
N THR A 6 5.88 -83.29 -2.01
CA THR A 6 6.82 -82.35 -1.37
C THR A 6 6.27 -80.93 -1.54
N SER A 7 5.85 -80.31 -0.44
CA SER A 7 5.42 -78.90 -0.44
C SER A 7 6.62 -77.98 -0.38
N ILE A 8 6.83 -77.16 -1.43
CA ILE A 8 7.81 -76.07 -1.45
C ILE A 8 7.17 -74.83 -0.94
N ALA A 9 7.56 -74.41 0.23
CA ALA A 9 7.16 -73.10 0.78
C ALA A 9 8.05 -72.02 0.18
N ILE A 10 7.45 -71.14 -0.69
CA ILE A 10 8.13 -69.98 -1.21
C ILE A 10 7.90 -68.82 -0.20
N ILE A 11 8.95 -68.45 0.53
CA ILE A 11 9.00 -67.28 1.40
C ILE A 11 9.21 -66.04 0.52
N LEU A 12 8.16 -65.31 0.27
CA LEU A 12 8.22 -64.02 -0.45
C LEU A 12 8.67 -62.93 0.55
N SER A 13 9.98 -62.63 0.53
CA SER A 13 10.54 -61.50 1.29
C SER A 13 10.10 -60.19 0.63
N ILE A 14 9.07 -59.54 1.20
CA ILE A 14 8.69 -58.15 0.82
C ILE A 14 9.75 -57.21 1.40
N LEU A 15 10.72 -56.82 0.58
CA LEU A 15 11.60 -55.69 0.84
C LEU A 15 10.74 -54.41 0.76
N VAL A 16 10.25 -53.93 1.91
CA VAL A 16 9.70 -52.60 2.04
C VAL A 16 10.86 -51.62 1.85
N PHE A 17 11.05 -51.15 0.63
CA PHE A 17 11.86 -49.97 0.36
C PHE A 17 11.11 -48.77 0.96
N SER A 18 11.33 -48.49 2.24
CA SER A 18 11.04 -47.20 2.82
C SER A 18 11.98 -46.19 2.17
N GLY A 19 11.61 -45.71 0.98
CA GLY A 19 12.19 -44.51 0.40
C GLY A 19 11.95 -43.39 1.39
N VAL A 20 12.98 -43.05 2.17
CA VAL A 20 12.99 -41.81 2.93
C VAL A 20 12.90 -40.69 1.88
N LEU A 21 11.67 -40.19 1.64
CA LEU A 21 11.46 -38.95 0.96
C LEU A 21 12.26 -37.90 1.77
N LYS A 22 13.48 -37.59 1.29
CA LYS A 22 14.27 -36.49 1.82
C LYS A 22 13.48 -35.23 1.51
N ALA A 23 12.61 -34.80 2.42
CA ALA A 23 11.97 -33.53 2.31
C ALA A 23 13.09 -32.45 2.31
N GLU A 24 13.22 -31.77 1.21
CA GLU A 24 14.11 -30.64 1.03
C GLU A 24 13.44 -29.38 1.61
N VAL A 25 14.23 -28.47 2.16
CA VAL A 25 13.70 -27.14 2.61
C VAL A 25 12.90 -26.50 1.48
N LYS A 26 11.67 -26.11 1.79
CA LYS A 26 10.82 -25.29 0.91
C LYS A 26 10.62 -23.92 1.52
N LEU A 27 10.81 -22.89 0.73
CA LEU A 27 10.62 -21.50 1.13
C LEU A 27 9.37 -20.95 0.46
N PRO A 28 8.58 -20.10 1.16
CA PRO A 28 7.57 -19.27 0.50
C PRO A 28 8.19 -18.39 -0.58
N ALA A 29 7.39 -18.03 -1.58
CA ALA A 29 7.82 -17.27 -2.75
C ALA A 29 8.46 -15.91 -2.40
N ILE A 30 8.12 -15.33 -1.23
CA ILE A 30 8.71 -14.08 -0.74
C ILE A 30 10.23 -14.20 -0.48
N PHE A 31 10.78 -15.40 -0.32
CA PHE A 31 12.21 -15.65 -0.16
C PHE A 31 12.79 -16.21 -1.45
N GLY A 32 13.63 -15.46 -2.11
CA GLY A 32 14.26 -15.84 -3.37
C GLY A 32 15.50 -15.01 -3.66
N ASP A 33 16.13 -15.32 -4.79
CA ASP A 33 17.22 -14.51 -5.32
C ASP A 33 16.72 -13.07 -5.54
N HIS A 34 17.62 -12.10 -5.38
CA HIS A 34 17.32 -10.67 -5.51
C HIS A 34 16.40 -10.06 -4.45
N MET A 35 15.98 -10.81 -3.42
CA MET A 35 15.15 -10.24 -2.35
C MET A 35 15.87 -9.13 -1.59
N VAL A 36 15.08 -8.23 -0.98
CA VAL A 36 15.59 -7.23 -0.06
C VAL A 36 15.07 -7.53 1.35
N LEU A 37 15.97 -7.66 2.32
CA LEU A 37 15.62 -7.73 3.74
C LEU A 37 15.70 -6.34 4.37
N GLN A 38 14.77 -6.04 5.28
CA GLN A 38 14.78 -4.79 6.03
C GLN A 38 16.07 -4.68 6.85
N GLN A 39 16.75 -3.53 6.77
CA GLN A 39 17.99 -3.27 7.53
C GLN A 39 17.74 -3.06 9.02
N LYS A 40 18.79 -3.29 9.85
CA LYS A 40 18.84 -2.99 11.29
C LYS A 40 17.67 -3.57 12.08
N THR A 41 17.31 -4.81 11.78
CA THR A 41 16.20 -5.52 12.44
C THR A 41 16.52 -7.01 12.62
N ASP A 42 15.69 -7.68 13.40
CA ASP A 42 15.67 -9.13 13.47
C ASP A 42 14.68 -9.66 12.42
N ALA A 43 15.18 -9.86 11.18
CA ALA A 43 14.36 -10.30 10.05
C ALA A 43 13.99 -11.79 10.18
N ALA A 44 12.70 -12.08 10.14
CA ALA A 44 12.21 -13.45 10.16
C ALA A 44 12.41 -14.13 8.80
N ILE A 45 12.83 -15.39 8.85
CA ILE A 45 12.88 -16.31 7.72
C ILE A 45 12.15 -17.58 8.16
N TRP A 46 11.31 -18.12 7.27
CA TRP A 46 10.50 -19.31 7.55
C TRP A 46 10.30 -20.18 6.32
N GLY A 47 9.78 -21.36 6.54
CA GLY A 47 9.46 -22.30 5.47
C GLY A 47 9.08 -23.65 6.01
N LYS A 48 9.16 -24.67 5.15
CA LYS A 48 8.90 -26.07 5.51
C LYS A 48 10.17 -26.91 5.32
N ALA A 49 10.33 -27.91 6.16
CA ALA A 49 11.39 -28.92 6.12
C ALA A 49 10.80 -30.29 6.53
N ALA A 50 11.58 -31.33 6.57
CA ALA A 50 11.13 -32.60 7.17
C ALA A 50 10.71 -32.35 8.64
N PRO A 51 9.69 -33.07 9.16
CA PRO A 51 9.26 -32.96 10.54
C PRO A 51 10.39 -33.18 11.55
N ASN A 52 10.42 -32.35 12.59
CA ASN A 52 11.42 -32.46 13.67
C ASN A 52 12.88 -32.36 13.21
N LYS A 53 13.17 -31.77 12.05
CA LYS A 53 14.53 -31.55 11.52
C LYS A 53 15.15 -30.26 12.06
N SER A 54 16.48 -30.32 12.25
CA SER A 54 17.25 -29.11 12.47
C SER A 54 17.40 -28.34 11.14
N VAL A 55 17.02 -27.06 11.13
CA VAL A 55 17.21 -26.16 9.99
C VAL A 55 18.25 -25.11 10.39
N LYS A 56 19.30 -24.99 9.55
CA LYS A 56 20.40 -24.04 9.73
C LYS A 56 20.37 -22.97 8.64
N VAL A 57 20.43 -21.71 9.05
CA VAL A 57 20.51 -20.54 8.15
C VAL A 57 21.87 -19.87 8.37
N THR A 58 22.64 -19.68 7.31
CA THR A 58 23.95 -19.01 7.35
C THR A 58 23.91 -17.78 6.46
N CYS A 59 24.27 -16.64 7.02
CA CYS A 59 24.24 -15.35 6.34
C CYS A 59 25.68 -14.90 6.01
N SER A 60 25.92 -14.46 4.77
CA SER A 60 27.28 -14.08 4.34
C SER A 60 27.77 -12.74 4.92
N TRP A 61 26.87 -11.87 5.38
CA TRP A 61 27.25 -10.56 5.94
C TRP A 61 27.92 -10.61 7.32
N ASP A 62 27.63 -11.63 8.11
CA ASP A 62 28.21 -11.79 9.46
C ASP A 62 28.84 -13.17 9.66
N LYS A 63 28.70 -14.06 8.66
CA LYS A 63 29.17 -15.46 8.69
C LYS A 63 28.58 -16.28 9.85
N LYS A 64 27.51 -15.77 10.50
CA LYS A 64 26.84 -16.47 11.59
C LYS A 64 25.89 -17.52 11.07
N SER A 65 25.73 -18.56 11.87
CA SER A 65 24.74 -19.60 11.67
C SER A 65 23.66 -19.49 12.72
N TYR A 66 22.43 -19.45 12.26
CA TYR A 66 21.23 -19.45 13.06
C TYR A 66 20.56 -20.81 12.89
N SER A 67 20.03 -21.38 13.97
CA SER A 67 19.42 -22.73 13.89
C SER A 67 18.08 -22.74 14.62
N THR A 68 17.17 -23.52 14.07
CA THR A 68 15.86 -23.85 14.66
C THR A 68 15.52 -25.30 14.36
N LYS A 69 14.40 -25.77 14.89
CA LYS A 69 13.86 -27.10 14.61
C LYS A 69 12.47 -26.95 14.01
N SER A 70 12.15 -27.66 12.95
CA SER A 70 10.80 -27.74 12.40
C SER A 70 9.87 -28.46 13.38
N ASP A 71 8.60 -28.08 13.38
CA ASP A 71 7.54 -28.75 14.13
C ASP A 71 7.14 -30.11 13.52
N LYS A 72 6.06 -30.70 14.03
CA LYS A 72 5.54 -31.99 13.56
C LYS A 72 4.96 -31.91 12.14
N GLU A 73 4.50 -30.74 11.75
CA GLU A 73 3.95 -30.39 10.43
C GLU A 73 5.05 -29.95 9.44
N GLY A 74 6.31 -29.86 9.92
CA GLY A 74 7.47 -29.46 9.13
C GLY A 74 7.68 -27.94 9.06
N ASN A 75 6.87 -27.12 9.72
CA ASN A 75 7.05 -25.67 9.71
C ASN A 75 8.26 -25.27 10.56
N TRP A 76 8.99 -24.28 10.10
CA TRP A 76 10.07 -23.68 10.87
C TRP A 76 10.11 -22.16 10.67
N LYS A 77 10.55 -21.46 11.68
CA LYS A 77 10.78 -20.01 11.66
C LYS A 77 11.96 -19.67 12.56
N LEU A 78 12.77 -18.73 12.11
CA LEU A 78 13.84 -18.13 12.92
C LEU A 78 14.03 -16.67 12.55
N LYS A 79 14.83 -15.94 13.33
CA LYS A 79 15.19 -14.55 13.03
C LYS A 79 16.69 -14.44 12.79
N VAL A 80 17.07 -13.69 11.76
CA VAL A 80 18.46 -13.31 11.46
C VAL A 80 18.64 -11.81 11.68
N LYS A 81 19.74 -11.43 12.29
CA LYS A 81 20.05 -10.00 12.52
C LYS A 81 20.60 -9.39 11.24
N THR A 82 19.90 -8.41 10.70
CA THR A 82 20.34 -7.66 9.52
C THR A 82 21.20 -6.46 9.92
N PRO A 83 22.34 -6.23 9.23
CA PRO A 83 23.19 -5.06 9.45
C PRO A 83 22.57 -3.78 8.84
N SER A 84 23.37 -2.72 8.77
CA SER A 84 23.07 -1.56 7.91
C SER A 84 23.00 -1.97 6.45
N ALA A 85 22.30 -1.15 5.65
CA ALA A 85 22.08 -1.37 4.23
C ALA A 85 23.35 -1.73 3.46
N GLY A 86 23.22 -2.61 2.49
CA GLY A 86 24.33 -3.09 1.65
C GLY A 86 23.98 -4.35 0.87
N GLY A 87 25.01 -4.97 0.31
CA GLY A 87 24.89 -6.17 -0.51
C GLY A 87 25.65 -6.03 -1.83
N PRO A 88 25.56 -7.03 -2.72
CA PRO A 88 24.75 -8.25 -2.58
C PRO A 88 25.35 -9.28 -1.62
N PHE A 89 24.50 -9.96 -0.90
CA PHE A 89 24.81 -11.02 0.04
C PHE A 89 24.27 -12.38 -0.42
N LYS A 90 24.61 -13.44 0.34
CA LYS A 90 24.05 -14.79 0.18
C LYS A 90 23.46 -15.27 1.50
N ILE A 91 22.38 -16.04 1.40
CA ILE A 91 21.82 -16.78 2.54
C ILE A 91 21.79 -18.26 2.14
N THR A 92 22.41 -19.10 2.94
CA THR A 92 22.37 -20.55 2.76
C THR A 92 21.49 -21.17 3.83
N ILE A 93 20.50 -21.98 3.41
CA ILE A 93 19.54 -22.63 4.29
C ILE A 93 19.66 -24.15 4.07
N SER A 94 19.74 -24.93 5.15
CA SER A 94 19.96 -26.36 5.06
C SER A 94 19.27 -27.12 6.19
N ASP A 95 18.65 -28.24 5.85
CA ASP A 95 18.20 -29.29 6.77
C ASP A 95 18.99 -30.59 6.57
N GLY A 96 20.14 -30.50 5.86
CA GLY A 96 20.98 -31.58 5.40
C GLY A 96 21.34 -31.44 3.92
N LYS A 97 20.44 -30.87 3.10
CA LYS A 97 20.71 -30.39 1.74
C LYS A 97 20.59 -28.86 1.74
N ALA A 98 21.59 -28.19 1.19
CA ALA A 98 21.65 -26.74 1.19
C ALA A 98 20.95 -26.13 -0.04
N ILE A 99 20.16 -25.08 0.18
CA ILE A 99 19.73 -24.13 -0.86
C ILE A 99 20.41 -22.79 -0.58
N THR A 100 20.73 -22.04 -1.62
CA THR A 100 21.40 -20.74 -1.48
C THR A 100 20.62 -19.69 -2.24
N LEU A 101 20.23 -18.65 -1.52
CA LEU A 101 19.64 -17.43 -2.09
C LEU A 101 20.78 -16.45 -2.40
N ASN A 102 20.81 -15.96 -3.65
CA ASN A 102 21.86 -15.10 -4.17
C ASN A 102 21.36 -13.67 -4.36
N ASN A 103 22.30 -12.73 -4.46
CA ASN A 103 22.01 -11.33 -4.70
C ASN A 103 21.01 -10.72 -3.69
N VAL A 104 21.06 -11.20 -2.43
CA VAL A 104 20.25 -10.66 -1.33
C VAL A 104 20.77 -9.27 -0.97
N LEU A 105 19.87 -8.30 -0.98
CA LEU A 105 20.16 -6.93 -0.55
C LEU A 105 19.62 -6.71 0.86
N ILE A 106 20.23 -5.78 1.59
CA ILE A 106 19.73 -5.27 2.86
C ILE A 106 19.47 -3.79 2.68
N GLY A 107 18.24 -3.36 2.96
CA GLY A 107 17.81 -1.98 2.71
C GLY A 107 16.44 -1.66 3.31
N GLU A 108 15.64 -0.93 2.59
CA GLU A 108 14.29 -0.51 2.99
C GLU A 108 13.23 -1.31 2.23
N VAL A 109 12.32 -1.96 2.95
CA VAL A 109 11.26 -2.80 2.34
C VAL A 109 9.90 -2.16 2.54
N TRP A 110 9.15 -2.00 1.45
CA TRP A 110 7.81 -1.39 1.47
C TRP A 110 6.79 -2.30 0.79
N VAL A 111 5.64 -2.51 1.44
CA VAL A 111 4.48 -3.16 0.84
C VAL A 111 3.61 -2.10 0.18
N CYS A 112 3.34 -2.26 -1.12
CA CYS A 112 2.54 -1.36 -1.93
C CYS A 112 1.24 -2.06 -2.30
N SER A 113 0.09 -1.58 -1.80
CA SER A 113 -1.18 -2.27 -1.96
C SER A 113 -2.32 -1.30 -2.30
N GLY A 114 -3.47 -1.83 -2.65
CA GLY A 114 -4.66 -1.09 -3.04
C GLY A 114 -5.34 -1.65 -4.28
N GLN A 115 -5.97 -0.75 -5.06
CA GLN A 115 -6.72 -1.15 -6.26
C GLN A 115 -6.00 -0.75 -7.57
N SER A 116 -6.76 -0.51 -8.63
CA SER A 116 -6.22 -0.29 -9.98
C SER A 116 -5.19 0.81 -10.12
N ASN A 117 -5.30 1.90 -9.35
CA ASN A 117 -4.32 3.00 -9.37
C ASN A 117 -2.95 2.62 -8.77
N MET A 118 -2.92 1.67 -7.80
CA MET A 118 -1.67 1.05 -7.36
C MET A 118 -1.23 -0.06 -8.32
N GLN A 119 -2.16 -0.82 -8.88
CA GLN A 119 -1.85 -1.94 -9.79
C GLN A 119 -1.32 -1.47 -11.14
N MET A 120 -1.71 -0.29 -11.63
CA MET A 120 -1.38 0.22 -12.97
C MET A 120 0.13 0.17 -13.21
N THR A 121 0.51 -0.61 -14.23
CA THR A 121 1.93 -0.79 -14.57
C THR A 121 2.52 0.45 -15.23
N MET A 122 3.85 0.52 -15.29
CA MET A 122 4.53 1.63 -15.95
C MET A 122 4.19 1.73 -17.45
N SER A 123 3.84 0.63 -18.09
CA SER A 123 3.32 0.60 -19.47
C SER A 123 1.89 1.12 -19.60
N GLY A 124 1.21 1.38 -18.49
CA GLY A 124 -0.19 1.83 -18.47
C GLY A 124 -1.20 0.69 -18.68
N TYR A 125 -2.45 1.09 -18.90
CA TYR A 125 -3.53 0.22 -19.34
C TYR A 125 -3.92 0.55 -20.79
N ARG A 126 -4.73 -0.29 -21.40
CA ARG A 126 -5.25 -0.03 -22.76
C ARG A 126 -5.94 1.34 -22.80
N ASN A 127 -5.47 2.23 -23.70
CA ASN A 127 -5.92 3.62 -23.85
C ASN A 127 -5.76 4.52 -22.62
N GLN A 128 -4.95 4.11 -21.64
CA GLN A 128 -4.69 4.88 -20.42
C GLN A 128 -3.18 4.91 -20.18
N PRO A 129 -2.50 5.99 -20.59
CA PRO A 129 -1.06 6.11 -20.51
C PRO A 129 -0.56 6.41 -19.09
N VAL A 130 0.72 6.18 -18.85
CA VAL A 130 1.48 6.79 -17.76
C VAL A 130 2.39 7.85 -18.35
N LEU A 131 2.28 9.09 -17.88
CA LEU A 131 3.13 10.21 -18.34
C LEU A 131 4.60 9.90 -18.04
N GLY A 132 5.47 10.17 -19.02
CA GLY A 132 6.92 9.95 -18.87
C GLY A 132 7.35 8.48 -18.78
N SER A 133 6.45 7.51 -19.01
CA SER A 133 6.73 6.07 -18.88
C SER A 133 7.95 5.61 -19.67
N ASN A 134 8.11 5.99 -20.94
CA ASN A 134 9.25 5.59 -21.75
C ASN A 134 10.58 6.06 -21.16
N LYS A 135 10.64 7.30 -20.67
CA LYS A 135 11.84 7.83 -19.99
C LYS A 135 12.13 7.06 -18.71
N ALA A 136 11.11 6.82 -17.90
CA ALA A 136 11.23 6.08 -16.64
C ALA A 136 11.71 4.63 -16.89
N ILE A 137 11.14 3.94 -17.89
CA ILE A 137 11.51 2.58 -18.28
C ILE A 137 12.97 2.56 -18.76
N LEU A 138 13.34 3.40 -19.72
CA LEU A 138 14.69 3.40 -20.31
C LEU A 138 15.78 3.71 -19.27
N SER A 139 15.49 4.54 -18.28
CA SER A 139 16.44 4.93 -17.22
C SER A 139 16.37 4.02 -15.97
N SER A 140 15.62 2.92 -16.00
CA SER A 140 15.30 2.14 -14.80
C SER A 140 16.36 1.16 -14.34
N THR A 141 17.44 0.92 -15.10
CA THR A 141 18.48 -0.05 -14.69
C THR A 141 19.13 0.38 -13.38
N ASN A 142 18.74 -0.27 -12.29
CA ASN A 142 19.22 0.03 -10.94
C ASN A 142 19.31 -1.26 -10.10
N LYS A 143 20.54 -1.69 -9.81
CA LYS A 143 20.80 -2.92 -9.03
C LYS A 143 20.44 -2.80 -7.54
N SER A 144 20.14 -1.58 -7.07
CA SER A 144 19.74 -1.29 -5.70
C SER A 144 18.23 -1.26 -5.50
N ILE A 145 17.44 -1.53 -6.55
CA ILE A 145 15.97 -1.65 -6.44
C ILE A 145 15.57 -3.06 -6.86
N SER A 146 14.80 -3.73 -6.02
CA SER A 146 14.20 -5.03 -6.32
C SER A 146 12.67 -4.93 -6.26
N LEU A 147 12.03 -5.61 -7.19
CA LEU A 147 10.61 -5.56 -7.44
C LEU A 147 9.98 -6.93 -7.20
N PHE A 148 8.88 -7.00 -6.46
CA PHE A 148 8.10 -8.21 -6.26
C PHE A 148 6.64 -7.94 -6.56
N THR A 149 6.01 -8.71 -7.44
CA THR A 149 4.58 -8.62 -7.70
C THR A 149 3.89 -9.89 -7.24
N VAL A 150 2.99 -9.77 -6.26
CA VAL A 150 2.12 -10.85 -5.81
C VAL A 150 1.08 -11.11 -6.90
N LYS A 151 0.98 -12.35 -7.38
CA LYS A 151 -0.08 -12.75 -8.32
C LYS A 151 -1.43 -12.68 -7.63
N ARG A 152 -2.44 -12.20 -8.37
CA ARG A 152 -3.80 -12.04 -7.86
C ARG A 152 -4.41 -13.40 -7.52
N GLU A 153 -4.81 -13.54 -6.29
CA GLU A 153 -5.48 -14.70 -5.74
C GLU A 153 -6.46 -14.29 -4.65
N LYS A 154 -7.50 -15.08 -4.42
CA LYS A 154 -8.50 -14.87 -3.38
C LYS A 154 -8.76 -16.18 -2.65
N SER A 155 -8.90 -16.12 -1.33
CA SER A 155 -9.17 -17.32 -0.52
C SER A 155 -10.09 -17.00 0.66
N LEU A 156 -11.04 -17.86 0.94
CA LEU A 156 -11.87 -17.79 2.14
C LEU A 156 -11.08 -18.15 3.40
N GLU A 157 -10.06 -19.01 3.24
CA GLU A 157 -9.15 -19.40 4.33
C GLU A 157 -7.77 -18.78 4.13
N PRO A 158 -7.02 -18.49 5.21
CA PRO A 158 -5.65 -18.04 5.12
C PRO A 158 -4.75 -19.02 4.35
N LEU A 159 -3.96 -18.52 3.41
CA LEU A 159 -2.97 -19.29 2.69
C LEU A 159 -1.60 -19.15 3.35
N ASP A 160 -0.78 -20.22 3.25
CA ASP A 160 0.59 -20.24 3.76
C ASP A 160 1.59 -19.54 2.82
N ASP A 161 1.25 -19.41 1.54
CA ASP A 161 2.11 -18.87 0.48
C ASP A 161 1.27 -18.22 -0.63
N PHE A 162 1.94 -17.48 -1.48
CA PHE A 162 1.39 -16.87 -2.69
C PHE A 162 2.35 -17.08 -3.88
N SER A 163 1.93 -16.72 -5.09
CA SER A 163 2.82 -16.76 -6.26
C SER A 163 3.43 -15.39 -6.53
N GLY A 164 4.71 -15.38 -6.86
CA GLY A 164 5.50 -14.20 -7.20
C GLY A 164 6.99 -14.51 -7.19
N GLU A 165 7.80 -13.56 -7.61
CA GLU A 165 9.25 -13.65 -7.56
C GLU A 165 9.89 -12.27 -7.47
N TRP A 166 11.05 -12.18 -6.84
CA TRP A 166 11.84 -10.97 -6.82
C TRP A 166 12.57 -10.78 -8.17
N GLN A 167 12.47 -9.60 -8.70
CA GLN A 167 13.08 -9.20 -9.96
C GLN A 167 13.97 -7.98 -9.77
N GLN A 168 15.10 -7.93 -10.47
CA GLN A 168 15.93 -6.73 -10.50
C GLN A 168 15.25 -5.63 -11.28
N CYS A 169 15.48 -4.38 -10.86
CA CYS A 169 15.03 -3.20 -11.57
C CYS A 169 15.79 -3.03 -12.88
N ASN A 170 15.10 -3.20 -13.98
CA ASN A 170 15.56 -3.00 -15.36
C ASN A 170 14.37 -2.58 -16.25
N PRO A 171 14.58 -2.17 -17.50
CA PRO A 171 13.49 -1.71 -18.37
C PRO A 171 12.36 -2.71 -18.56
N GLU A 172 12.64 -3.99 -18.71
CA GLU A 172 11.64 -5.04 -18.94
C GLU A 172 10.75 -5.23 -17.69
N ASN A 173 11.36 -5.33 -16.52
CA ASN A 173 10.66 -5.56 -15.28
C ASN A 173 9.87 -4.33 -14.82
N VAL A 174 10.44 -3.12 -14.97
CA VAL A 174 9.76 -1.86 -14.60
C VAL A 174 8.57 -1.59 -15.51
N ALA A 175 8.65 -1.90 -16.81
CA ALA A 175 7.52 -1.76 -17.72
C ALA A 175 6.25 -2.49 -17.22
N ASN A 176 6.43 -3.62 -16.54
CA ASN A 176 5.36 -4.48 -16.02
C ASN A 176 5.10 -4.31 -14.51
N PHE A 177 5.80 -3.39 -13.83
CA PHE A 177 5.64 -3.14 -12.41
C PHE A 177 4.77 -1.91 -12.14
N SER A 178 4.17 -1.83 -10.94
CA SER A 178 3.38 -0.68 -10.48
C SER A 178 4.13 0.63 -10.68
N ALA A 179 3.55 1.56 -11.46
CA ALA A 179 4.15 2.86 -11.72
C ALA A 179 4.28 3.70 -10.44
N ALA A 180 3.21 3.78 -9.63
CA ALA A 180 3.22 4.54 -8.38
C ALA A 180 4.26 3.98 -7.38
N ALA A 181 4.32 2.66 -7.22
CA ALA A 181 5.31 2.02 -6.35
C ALA A 181 6.75 2.21 -6.87
N TYR A 182 6.98 2.11 -8.19
CA TYR A 182 8.30 2.35 -8.77
C TYR A 182 8.80 3.78 -8.53
N TYR A 183 7.96 4.79 -8.80
CA TYR A 183 8.35 6.20 -8.58
C TYR A 183 8.63 6.47 -7.10
N PHE A 184 7.85 5.89 -6.19
CA PHE A 184 8.16 5.94 -4.76
C PHE A 184 9.53 5.33 -4.45
N GLY A 185 9.76 4.09 -4.87
CA GLY A 185 11.00 3.37 -4.56
C GLY A 185 12.24 4.03 -5.16
N ARG A 186 12.12 4.56 -6.38
CA ARG A 186 13.19 5.33 -7.03
C ARG A 186 13.57 6.56 -6.19
N MET A 187 12.58 7.37 -5.78
CA MET A 187 12.83 8.57 -4.97
C MET A 187 13.45 8.22 -3.61
N ILE A 188 12.99 7.15 -2.95
CA ILE A 188 13.58 6.69 -1.68
C ILE A 188 15.02 6.25 -1.89
N GLN A 189 15.30 5.46 -2.94
CA GLN A 189 16.65 4.97 -3.23
C GLN A 189 17.61 6.13 -3.55
N GLU A 190 17.21 7.07 -4.39
CA GLU A 190 17.99 8.27 -4.74
C GLU A 190 18.27 9.15 -3.52
N SER A 191 17.28 9.34 -2.64
CA SER A 191 17.39 10.23 -1.47
C SER A 191 18.18 9.62 -0.31
N LEU A 192 18.18 8.31 -0.15
CA LEU A 192 18.82 7.62 0.97
C LEU A 192 20.13 6.91 0.59
N GLY A 193 20.33 6.62 -0.70
CA GLY A 193 21.49 5.86 -1.19
C GLY A 193 21.53 4.40 -0.71
N VAL A 194 20.37 3.81 -0.36
CA VAL A 194 20.26 2.43 0.18
C VAL A 194 19.43 1.55 -0.74
N PRO A 195 19.61 0.22 -0.73
CA PRO A 195 18.74 -0.69 -1.46
C PRO A 195 17.27 -0.57 -1.03
N VAL A 196 16.36 -0.75 -1.99
CA VAL A 196 14.91 -0.69 -1.78
C VAL A 196 14.24 -1.94 -2.36
N GLY A 197 13.43 -2.61 -1.57
CA GLY A 197 12.55 -3.69 -1.98
C GLY A 197 11.09 -3.21 -2.00
N LEU A 198 10.42 -3.39 -3.14
CA LEU A 198 9.03 -3.02 -3.34
C LEU A 198 8.20 -4.28 -3.56
N ILE A 199 7.24 -4.52 -2.66
CA ILE A 199 6.31 -5.67 -2.76
C ILE A 199 4.96 -5.12 -3.17
N ASN A 200 4.59 -5.29 -4.45
CA ASN A 200 3.29 -4.88 -4.96
C ASN A 200 2.26 -6.00 -4.80
N SER A 201 1.26 -5.76 -3.95
CA SER A 201 0.11 -6.64 -3.72
C SER A 201 -1.17 -5.83 -3.92
N SER A 202 -1.69 -5.76 -5.15
CA SER A 202 -2.81 -4.91 -5.51
C SER A 202 -3.76 -5.59 -6.50
N TRP A 203 -5.05 -5.20 -6.46
CA TRP A 203 -6.07 -5.74 -7.36
C TRP A 203 -7.10 -4.67 -7.74
N GLY A 204 -7.17 -4.35 -9.04
CA GLY A 204 -8.06 -3.32 -9.58
C GLY A 204 -9.54 -3.58 -9.27
N GLY A 205 -10.27 -2.50 -8.98
CA GLY A 205 -11.70 -2.52 -8.69
C GLY A 205 -12.07 -3.04 -7.31
N THR A 206 -11.13 -3.36 -6.42
CA THR A 206 -11.44 -3.91 -5.10
C THR A 206 -11.74 -2.82 -4.07
N ARG A 207 -12.61 -3.13 -3.14
CA ARG A 207 -12.92 -2.34 -1.94
C ARG A 207 -11.82 -2.53 -0.89
N ILE A 208 -11.89 -1.79 0.23
CA ILE A 208 -10.94 -1.91 1.35
C ILE A 208 -11.17 -3.18 2.17
N GLU A 209 -12.42 -3.63 2.32
CA GLU A 209 -12.81 -4.72 3.20
C GLU A 209 -12.12 -6.07 2.89
N PRO A 210 -11.90 -6.48 1.62
CA PRO A 210 -11.14 -7.69 1.29
C PRO A 210 -9.71 -7.74 1.82
N TRP A 211 -9.08 -6.57 2.10
CA TRP A 211 -7.69 -6.43 2.51
C TRP A 211 -7.47 -6.41 4.01
N ILE A 212 -8.55 -6.58 4.79
CA ILE A 212 -8.55 -6.63 6.25
C ILE A 212 -8.70 -8.08 6.68
N SER A 213 -7.93 -8.55 7.67
CA SER A 213 -8.09 -9.89 8.24
C SER A 213 -9.40 -10.03 9.01
N GLU A 214 -9.84 -11.24 9.25
CA GLU A 214 -11.03 -11.51 10.06
C GLU A 214 -10.96 -10.82 11.43
N ASN A 215 -9.78 -10.83 12.07
CA ASN A 215 -9.54 -10.15 13.35
C ASN A 215 -9.74 -8.65 13.30
N GLY A 216 -9.52 -8.01 12.15
CA GLY A 216 -9.66 -6.58 11.96
C GLY A 216 -11.11 -6.10 11.95
N PHE A 217 -12.08 -7.00 11.82
CA PHE A 217 -13.50 -6.64 11.79
C PHE A 217 -14.22 -6.68 13.14
N LYS A 218 -13.53 -6.97 14.23
CA LYS A 218 -14.16 -7.08 15.57
C LYS A 218 -14.96 -5.84 16.01
N ASN A 219 -14.60 -4.67 15.51
CA ASN A 219 -15.24 -3.40 15.82
C ASN A 219 -16.11 -2.85 14.66
N PHE A 220 -16.38 -3.66 13.63
CA PHE A 220 -17.12 -3.27 12.43
C PHE A 220 -18.29 -4.23 12.18
N ASP A 221 -19.25 -4.24 13.08
CA ASP A 221 -20.43 -5.14 13.10
C ASP A 221 -21.32 -5.03 11.86
N TRP A 222 -21.21 -3.91 11.12
CA TRP A 222 -21.90 -3.73 9.84
C TRP A 222 -21.25 -4.49 8.68
N VAL A 223 -20.02 -5.01 8.84
CA VAL A 223 -19.35 -5.81 7.80
C VAL A 223 -19.73 -7.28 7.97
N LYS A 224 -20.46 -7.79 7.01
CA LYS A 224 -20.82 -9.21 7.00
C LYS A 224 -19.65 -10.05 6.49
N LEU A 225 -19.06 -10.85 7.38
CA LEU A 225 -18.03 -11.82 7.02
C LEU A 225 -18.60 -12.96 6.16
N PRO A 226 -17.80 -13.55 5.26
CA PRO A 226 -18.23 -14.67 4.43
C PRO A 226 -18.41 -15.95 5.26
N ASP A 227 -19.33 -16.79 4.83
CA ASP A 227 -19.38 -18.17 5.30
C ASP A 227 -18.21 -18.95 4.66
N LYS A 228 -17.29 -19.45 5.48
CA LYS A 228 -16.12 -20.22 5.03
C LYS A 228 -16.48 -21.55 4.37
N LYS A 229 -17.70 -22.04 4.62
CA LYS A 229 -18.24 -23.26 4.00
C LYS A 229 -18.99 -22.98 2.71
N GLN A 230 -19.01 -21.72 2.25
CA GLN A 230 -19.66 -21.36 1.01
C GLN A 230 -19.09 -22.16 -0.16
N GLU A 231 -19.96 -22.93 -0.79
CA GLU A 231 -19.63 -23.61 -2.06
C GLU A 231 -19.81 -22.65 -3.23
N GLY A 232 -18.96 -22.80 -4.26
CA GLY A 232 -19.04 -22.02 -5.48
C GLY A 232 -18.09 -20.83 -5.55
N GLU A 233 -18.29 -20.00 -6.55
CA GLU A 233 -17.43 -18.84 -6.83
C GLU A 233 -17.76 -17.66 -5.92
N PHE A 234 -16.75 -17.01 -5.37
CA PHE A 234 -16.89 -15.79 -4.57
C PHE A 234 -16.12 -14.62 -5.19
N SER A 235 -16.55 -13.42 -4.86
CA SER A 235 -16.00 -12.19 -5.43
C SER A 235 -14.66 -11.78 -4.75
N PRO A 236 -13.73 -11.15 -5.47
CA PRO A 236 -12.60 -10.44 -4.84
C PRO A 236 -13.03 -9.25 -3.96
N GLN A 237 -14.33 -8.88 -3.98
CA GLN A 237 -14.93 -7.88 -3.09
C GLN A 237 -15.33 -8.45 -1.72
N THR A 238 -15.32 -9.78 -1.57
CA THR A 238 -15.70 -10.44 -0.32
C THR A 238 -14.70 -10.04 0.78
N PRO A 239 -15.16 -9.63 1.97
CA PRO A 239 -14.27 -9.30 3.08
C PRO A 239 -13.26 -10.42 3.37
N THR A 240 -12.05 -10.06 3.73
CA THR A 240 -10.92 -10.92 4.11
C THR A 240 -10.19 -11.67 3.00
N VAL A 241 -10.82 -11.96 1.86
CA VAL A 241 -10.31 -12.92 0.89
C VAL A 241 -8.97 -12.54 0.23
N LEU A 242 -8.69 -11.23 0.11
CA LEU A 242 -7.42 -10.75 -0.42
C LEU A 242 -6.35 -10.65 0.68
N PHE A 243 -6.75 -10.33 1.91
CA PHE A 243 -5.84 -10.47 3.04
C PHE A 243 -5.36 -11.93 3.16
N ASN A 244 -6.27 -12.88 3.16
CA ASN A 244 -5.97 -14.30 3.31
C ASN A 244 -4.99 -14.83 2.26
N ALA A 245 -5.11 -14.36 1.00
CA ALA A 245 -4.33 -14.89 -0.12
C ALA A 245 -3.12 -14.03 -0.52
N MET A 246 -3.18 -12.70 -0.33
CA MET A 246 -2.21 -11.79 -0.92
C MET A 246 -1.43 -10.96 0.11
N ILE A 247 -1.88 -10.89 1.37
CA ILE A 247 -1.21 -10.17 2.47
C ILE A 247 -0.77 -11.15 3.56
N GLY A 248 -1.66 -12.01 4.04
CA GLY A 248 -1.40 -12.97 5.11
C GLY A 248 -0.11 -13.78 4.94
N PRO A 249 0.15 -14.34 3.75
CA PRO A 249 1.36 -15.14 3.54
C PRO A 249 2.70 -14.40 3.71
N MET A 250 2.71 -13.05 3.62
CA MET A 250 3.92 -12.25 3.86
C MET A 250 4.00 -11.66 5.28
N VAL A 251 2.98 -11.86 6.11
CA VAL A 251 2.97 -11.36 7.48
C VAL A 251 4.16 -11.93 8.26
N GLY A 252 4.93 -11.01 8.86
CA GLY A 252 6.19 -11.34 9.53
C GLY A 252 7.43 -11.10 8.68
N TYR A 253 7.33 -10.91 7.36
CA TYR A 253 8.43 -10.35 6.57
C TYR A 253 8.70 -8.92 7.05
N ALA A 254 9.96 -8.65 7.44
CA ALA A 254 10.29 -7.36 8.03
C ALA A 254 10.17 -6.24 7.00
N ILE A 255 9.35 -5.24 7.29
CA ILE A 255 9.08 -4.10 6.42
C ILE A 255 9.35 -2.78 7.12
N ARG A 256 9.60 -1.73 6.37
CA ARG A 256 9.64 -0.34 6.86
C ARG A 256 8.24 0.25 6.97
N GLY A 257 7.36 -0.10 6.04
CA GLY A 257 6.02 0.43 6.03
C GLY A 257 5.14 -0.06 4.89
N GLY A 258 3.92 0.44 4.85
CA GLY A 258 2.93 0.20 3.82
C GLY A 258 2.60 1.45 2.99
N LEU A 259 2.28 1.24 1.72
CA LEU A 259 1.72 2.23 0.81
C LEU A 259 0.35 1.75 0.35
N TRP A 260 -0.60 2.69 0.24
CA TRP A 260 -1.96 2.36 -0.16
C TRP A 260 -2.51 3.33 -1.20
N TYR A 261 -3.10 2.81 -2.27
CA TYR A 261 -3.79 3.63 -3.26
C TYR A 261 -5.10 2.95 -3.64
N GLN A 262 -6.17 3.36 -2.97
CA GLN A 262 -7.51 2.79 -3.09
C GLN A 262 -8.53 3.81 -2.54
N GLY A 263 -9.78 3.70 -2.94
CA GLY A 263 -10.90 4.46 -2.40
C GLY A 263 -12.08 4.52 -3.37
N GLU A 264 -11.82 4.50 -4.65
CA GLU A 264 -12.83 4.67 -5.71
C GLU A 264 -13.97 3.63 -5.60
N SER A 265 -13.63 2.39 -5.22
CA SER A 265 -14.61 1.31 -5.02
C SER A 265 -15.45 1.45 -3.74
N ASN A 266 -15.03 2.30 -2.79
CA ASN A 266 -15.77 2.61 -1.56
C ASN A 266 -16.45 3.99 -1.59
N ARG A 267 -16.47 4.65 -2.74
CA ARG A 267 -16.96 6.04 -2.91
C ARG A 267 -18.35 6.28 -2.29
N ASN A 268 -19.23 5.29 -2.37
CA ASN A 268 -20.61 5.43 -1.92
C ASN A 268 -20.79 5.27 -0.39
N GLU A 269 -19.75 4.82 0.31
CA GLU A 269 -19.79 4.60 1.78
C GLU A 269 -18.68 5.39 2.51
N PRO A 270 -18.59 6.73 2.34
CA PRO A 270 -17.50 7.53 2.88
C PRO A 270 -17.41 7.48 4.41
N SER A 271 -18.54 7.43 5.12
CA SER A 271 -18.58 7.36 6.58
C SER A 271 -18.06 6.02 7.12
N GLN A 272 -18.25 4.93 6.37
CA GLN A 272 -17.64 3.63 6.70
C GLN A 272 -16.15 3.64 6.41
N TYR A 273 -15.75 4.21 5.27
CA TYR A 273 -14.35 4.29 4.86
C TYR A 273 -13.49 5.11 5.84
N GLU A 274 -14.03 6.19 6.41
CA GLU A 274 -13.38 7.00 7.44
C GLU A 274 -12.92 6.15 8.63
N LYS A 275 -13.69 5.10 8.98
CA LYS A 275 -13.38 4.16 10.06
C LYS A 275 -12.55 2.97 9.59
N LEU A 276 -12.84 2.44 8.39
CA LEU A 276 -12.16 1.26 7.85
C LEU A 276 -10.70 1.55 7.50
N MET A 277 -10.36 2.78 7.09
CA MET A 277 -8.99 3.12 6.72
C MET A 277 -8.00 3.03 7.90
N PRO A 278 -8.23 3.68 9.05
CA PRO A 278 -7.41 3.42 10.25
C PRO A 278 -7.52 1.96 10.71
N GLY A 279 -8.69 1.35 10.62
CA GLY A 279 -8.89 -0.05 11.00
C GLY A 279 -8.04 -1.03 10.18
N LEU A 280 -7.89 -0.82 8.87
CA LEU A 280 -6.97 -1.60 8.03
C LEU A 280 -5.52 -1.45 8.49
N ILE A 281 -5.10 -0.24 8.81
CA ILE A 281 -3.71 0.03 9.22
C ILE A 281 -3.41 -0.61 10.57
N GLU A 282 -4.29 -0.45 11.55
CA GLU A 282 -4.16 -1.07 12.87
C GLU A 282 -4.21 -2.60 12.77
N ASN A 283 -5.08 -3.14 11.90
CA ASN A 283 -5.13 -4.57 11.64
C ASN A 283 -3.81 -5.10 11.08
N TRP A 284 -3.25 -4.47 10.04
CA TRP A 284 -1.96 -4.90 9.49
C TRP A 284 -0.84 -4.79 10.53
N ARG A 285 -0.77 -3.71 11.29
CA ARG A 285 0.20 -3.55 12.39
C ARG A 285 0.08 -4.66 13.43
N SER A 286 -1.14 -5.00 13.81
CA SER A 286 -1.43 -6.09 14.75
C SER A 286 -1.00 -7.44 14.21
N GLU A 287 -1.33 -7.77 12.95
CA GLU A 287 -0.95 -9.03 12.32
C GLU A 287 0.57 -9.15 12.15
N TRP A 288 1.28 -8.07 11.77
CA TRP A 288 2.75 -8.07 11.70
C TRP A 288 3.43 -8.20 13.06
N GLY A 289 2.85 -7.64 14.11
CA GLY A 289 3.39 -7.71 15.47
C GLY A 289 4.77 -7.06 15.65
N THR A 290 5.10 -6.08 14.80
CA THR A 290 6.42 -5.39 14.80
C THR A 290 6.36 -3.94 15.22
N GLY A 291 5.23 -3.51 15.81
CA GLY A 291 4.97 -2.12 16.21
C GLY A 291 4.33 -1.27 15.10
N ASP A 292 4.25 0.03 15.37
CA ASP A 292 3.56 0.99 14.51
C ASP A 292 4.41 1.42 13.32
N PHE A 293 4.57 0.53 12.34
CA PHE A 293 5.26 0.88 11.11
C PHE A 293 4.50 1.99 10.34
N SER A 294 5.25 2.75 9.54
CA SER A 294 4.70 3.86 8.76
C SER A 294 3.73 3.38 7.70
N PHE A 295 2.64 4.15 7.49
CA PHE A 295 1.65 3.83 6.47
C PHE A 295 1.21 5.09 5.75
N TYR A 296 1.47 5.17 4.44
CA TYR A 296 1.15 6.34 3.62
C TYR A 296 0.20 5.97 2.50
N TYR A 297 -0.72 6.86 2.17
CA TYR A 297 -1.70 6.57 1.13
C TYR A 297 -2.01 7.76 0.23
N CYS A 298 -2.47 7.47 -0.96
CA CYS A 298 -2.97 8.46 -1.90
C CYS A 298 -4.44 8.76 -1.62
N GLN A 299 -4.79 10.05 -1.60
CA GLN A 299 -6.17 10.46 -1.76
C GLN A 299 -6.64 10.10 -3.16
N ILE A 300 -7.91 9.69 -3.35
CA ILE A 300 -8.45 9.50 -4.68
C ILE A 300 -8.42 10.80 -5.48
N ALA A 301 -7.98 10.71 -6.73
CA ALA A 301 -7.99 11.84 -7.63
C ALA A 301 -9.41 12.21 -8.07
N PRO A 302 -9.69 13.49 -8.38
CA PRO A 302 -10.96 13.88 -8.96
C PRO A 302 -11.25 13.15 -10.27
N PHE A 303 -12.49 12.65 -10.39
CA PHE A 303 -12.99 11.96 -11.59
C PHE A 303 -14.50 12.20 -11.71
N ASP A 304 -15.01 12.32 -12.95
CA ASP A 304 -16.44 12.52 -13.19
C ASP A 304 -17.20 11.20 -13.13
N TYR A 305 -17.71 10.89 -11.95
CA TYR A 305 -18.57 9.71 -11.74
C TYR A 305 -20.00 9.87 -12.29
N GLY A 306 -20.29 10.97 -12.97
CA GLY A 306 -21.66 11.32 -13.42
C GLY A 306 -22.56 11.74 -12.26
N THR A 307 -23.87 11.59 -12.45
CA THR A 307 -24.90 12.02 -11.48
C THR A 307 -25.31 10.92 -10.50
N GLY A 308 -24.79 9.70 -10.65
CA GLY A 308 -25.15 8.57 -9.79
C GLY A 308 -24.24 8.42 -8.57
N GLY A 309 -24.82 8.02 -7.44
CA GLY A 309 -24.09 7.73 -6.20
C GLY A 309 -23.66 8.98 -5.42
N VAL A 310 -22.87 8.74 -4.38
CA VAL A 310 -22.37 9.80 -3.50
C VAL A 310 -21.27 10.61 -4.18
N ASN A 311 -21.26 11.93 -3.96
CA ASN A 311 -20.18 12.79 -4.40
C ASN A 311 -18.84 12.34 -3.79
N SER A 312 -17.85 12.08 -4.63
CA SER A 312 -16.53 11.54 -4.22
C SER A 312 -15.73 12.50 -3.32
N ALA A 313 -16.11 13.77 -3.24
CA ALA A 313 -15.53 14.72 -2.29
C ALA A 313 -15.73 14.27 -0.84
N PHE A 314 -16.81 13.59 -0.52
CA PHE A 314 -17.02 13.01 0.82
C PHE A 314 -16.02 11.89 1.12
N LEU A 315 -15.65 11.06 0.12
CA LEU A 315 -14.61 10.07 0.35
C LEU A 315 -13.22 10.72 0.49
N ARG A 316 -12.93 11.76 -0.29
CA ARG A 316 -11.68 12.53 -0.09
C ARG A 316 -11.62 13.19 1.28
N GLU A 317 -12.76 13.68 1.80
CA GLU A 317 -12.87 14.17 3.18
C GLU A 317 -12.59 13.06 4.20
N ALA A 318 -13.18 11.87 4.03
CA ALA A 318 -12.93 10.71 4.88
C ALA A 318 -11.45 10.30 4.88
N GLN A 319 -10.81 10.31 3.71
CA GLN A 319 -9.37 10.08 3.59
C GLN A 319 -8.54 11.16 4.29
N LEU A 320 -8.92 12.43 4.16
CA LEU A 320 -8.23 13.53 4.84
C LEU A 320 -8.35 13.40 6.36
N LYS A 321 -9.54 13.14 6.90
CA LYS A 321 -9.75 12.92 8.35
C LYS A 321 -8.96 11.72 8.86
N ALA A 322 -8.94 10.62 8.12
CA ALA A 322 -8.15 9.46 8.47
C ALA A 322 -6.64 9.77 8.60
N SER A 323 -6.11 10.76 7.85
CA SER A 323 -4.67 11.07 7.80
C SER A 323 -4.04 11.55 9.11
N THR A 324 -4.87 11.88 10.08
CA THR A 324 -4.46 12.34 11.42
C THR A 324 -5.03 11.50 12.56
N SER A 325 -5.79 10.43 12.25
CA SER A 325 -6.55 9.64 13.25
C SER A 325 -5.67 8.73 14.12
N ILE A 326 -4.54 8.26 13.60
CA ILE A 326 -3.59 7.38 14.30
C ILE A 326 -2.15 7.81 13.99
N PRO A 327 -1.16 7.46 14.84
CA PRO A 327 0.23 7.84 14.61
C PRO A 327 0.86 7.12 13.40
N GLY A 328 1.90 7.75 12.82
CA GLY A 328 2.72 7.13 11.77
C GLY A 328 2.06 7.03 10.39
N ILE A 329 1.00 7.81 10.13
CA ILE A 329 0.30 7.84 8.83
C ILE A 329 0.46 9.18 8.13
N GLY A 330 0.07 9.22 6.85
CA GLY A 330 0.02 10.44 6.04
C GLY A 330 -0.63 10.20 4.69
N MET A 331 -1.17 11.27 4.12
CA MET A 331 -1.92 11.25 2.86
C MET A 331 -1.24 12.11 1.80
N ALA A 332 -1.01 11.56 0.63
CA ALA A 332 -0.60 12.29 -0.58
C ALA A 332 -1.85 12.82 -1.29
N CYS A 333 -2.01 14.13 -1.35
CA CYS A 333 -3.11 14.78 -2.05
C CYS A 333 -2.90 14.73 -3.56
N LEU A 334 -3.96 14.39 -4.32
CA LEU A 334 -3.92 14.24 -5.79
C LEU A 334 -4.98 15.11 -6.49
N MET A 335 -5.36 16.24 -5.90
CA MET A 335 -6.42 17.13 -6.43
C MET A 335 -6.07 17.79 -7.76
N ASP A 336 -4.81 17.86 -8.13
CA ASP A 336 -4.28 18.51 -9.32
C ASP A 336 -4.03 17.56 -10.51
N VAL A 337 -4.05 16.24 -10.27
CA VAL A 337 -3.74 15.22 -11.29
C VAL A 337 -4.96 14.45 -11.79
N GLY A 338 -6.15 14.75 -11.25
CA GLY A 338 -7.40 14.11 -11.68
C GLY A 338 -7.75 14.40 -13.14
N GLU A 339 -8.36 13.45 -13.81
CA GLU A 339 -8.83 13.56 -15.19
C GLU A 339 -10.34 13.32 -15.27
N LYS A 340 -11.06 14.14 -16.04
CA LYS A 340 -12.53 14.09 -16.10
C LYS A 340 -13.05 12.72 -16.55
N THR A 341 -12.43 12.13 -17.54
CA THR A 341 -12.90 10.91 -18.25
C THR A 341 -12.02 9.69 -18.02
N ASN A 342 -10.96 9.81 -17.22
CA ASN A 342 -10.07 8.71 -16.89
C ASN A 342 -9.90 8.61 -15.37
N ILE A 343 -10.40 7.52 -14.79
CA ILE A 343 -10.32 7.24 -13.35
C ILE A 343 -8.89 6.89 -12.90
N HIS A 344 -8.00 6.62 -13.86
CA HIS A 344 -6.59 6.32 -13.63
C HIS A 344 -5.74 7.50 -14.12
N PRO A 345 -5.45 8.51 -13.27
CA PRO A 345 -4.65 9.65 -13.67
C PRO A 345 -3.33 9.22 -14.31
N ALA A 346 -2.98 9.82 -15.42
CA ALA A 346 -1.75 9.48 -16.15
C ALA A 346 -0.48 9.88 -15.39
N ASP A 347 -0.55 10.88 -14.52
CA ASP A 347 0.58 11.31 -13.68
C ASP A 347 0.74 10.41 -12.44
N LYS A 348 1.37 9.24 -12.65
CA LYS A 348 1.73 8.32 -11.57
C LYS A 348 2.99 8.75 -10.82
N GLU A 349 3.82 9.60 -11.44
CA GLU A 349 5.00 10.14 -10.78
C GLU A 349 4.63 11.03 -9.59
N ALA A 350 3.66 11.93 -9.76
CA ALA A 350 3.15 12.75 -8.67
C ALA A 350 2.66 11.91 -7.48
N ALA A 351 1.93 10.82 -7.74
CA ALA A 351 1.48 9.92 -6.69
C ALA A 351 2.64 9.26 -5.93
N GLY A 352 3.58 8.64 -6.65
CA GLY A 352 4.72 7.95 -6.05
C GLY A 352 5.67 8.88 -5.32
N VAL A 353 6.01 10.01 -5.90
CA VAL A 353 6.94 10.99 -5.33
C VAL A 353 6.35 11.66 -4.08
N ARG A 354 5.06 12.01 -4.07
CA ARG A 354 4.40 12.57 -2.87
C ARG A 354 4.35 11.58 -1.71
N LEU A 355 4.11 10.30 -1.97
CA LEU A 355 4.25 9.24 -0.96
C LEU A 355 5.69 9.15 -0.44
N ALA A 356 6.69 9.30 -1.31
CA ALA A 356 8.09 9.28 -0.90
C ALA A 356 8.47 10.49 -0.04
N TYR A 357 7.97 11.69 -0.35
CA TYR A 357 8.19 12.87 0.48
C TYR A 357 7.62 12.68 1.90
N LEU A 358 6.41 12.11 2.03
CA LEU A 358 5.87 11.73 3.34
C LEU A 358 6.81 10.79 4.10
N ALA A 359 7.31 9.75 3.42
CA ALA A 359 8.23 8.79 4.03
C ALA A 359 9.56 9.46 4.41
N LEU A 360 10.15 10.27 3.54
CA LEU A 360 11.40 10.98 3.80
C LEU A 360 11.28 11.92 5.01
N ALA A 361 10.17 12.65 5.14
CA ALA A 361 9.93 13.53 6.27
C ALA A 361 9.61 12.78 7.55
N LYS A 362 8.60 11.91 7.54
CA LYS A 362 8.01 11.30 8.74
C LYS A 362 8.72 10.03 9.20
N THR A 363 9.17 9.16 8.27
CA THR A 363 9.87 7.91 8.61
C THR A 363 11.38 8.11 8.76
N TYR A 364 11.97 8.87 7.84
CA TYR A 364 13.44 9.03 7.78
C TYR A 364 13.94 10.34 8.40
N GLY A 365 13.04 11.22 8.84
CA GLY A 365 13.39 12.46 9.56
C GLY A 365 14.16 13.48 8.71
N LYS A 366 14.08 13.40 7.38
CA LYS A 366 14.69 14.39 6.50
C LYS A 366 13.99 15.73 6.66
N LYS A 367 14.75 16.81 6.57
CA LYS A 367 14.28 18.19 6.79
C LYS A 367 14.69 19.09 5.62
N GLY A 368 14.11 20.29 5.56
CA GLY A 368 14.46 21.30 4.57
C GLY A 368 13.60 21.28 3.30
N PHE A 369 12.52 20.51 3.29
CA PHE A 369 11.54 20.47 2.21
C PHE A 369 10.13 20.28 2.80
N GLU A 370 9.08 20.60 2.01
CA GLU A 370 7.68 20.34 2.37
C GLU A 370 7.22 18.98 1.83
N TYR A 371 6.26 18.36 2.46
CA TYR A 371 5.77 17.02 2.12
C TYR A 371 4.24 16.92 2.03
N SER A 372 3.54 18.02 2.31
CA SER A 372 2.07 18.12 2.28
C SER A 372 1.64 19.39 1.58
N GLY A 373 0.43 19.39 1.03
CA GLY A 373 -0.24 20.61 0.58
C GLY A 373 -0.91 21.36 1.71
N PRO A 374 -1.50 22.54 1.43
CA PRO A 374 -2.23 23.32 2.40
C PRO A 374 -3.39 22.53 3.01
N VAL A 375 -3.47 22.50 4.33
CA VAL A 375 -4.57 21.90 5.10
C VAL A 375 -5.28 23.02 5.85
N LEU A 376 -6.62 23.13 5.68
CA LEU A 376 -7.41 24.12 6.40
C LEU A 376 -7.16 23.99 7.90
N LYS A 377 -6.76 25.12 8.52
CA LYS A 377 -6.50 25.21 9.94
C LYS A 377 -7.67 25.86 10.68
N GLU A 378 -8.11 27.01 10.21
CA GLU A 378 -9.14 27.80 10.89
C GLU A 378 -9.95 28.58 9.88
N MET A 379 -11.24 28.75 10.18
CA MET A 379 -12.18 29.66 9.52
C MET A 379 -12.68 30.69 10.51
N THR A 380 -12.60 31.97 10.15
CA THR A 380 -13.22 33.08 10.89
C THR A 380 -14.17 33.87 9.99
N ILE A 381 -15.22 34.44 10.58
CA ILE A 381 -16.23 35.23 9.84
C ILE A 381 -16.23 36.65 10.38
N GLU A 382 -16.06 37.62 9.50
CA GLU A 382 -16.10 39.06 9.80
C GLU A 382 -17.14 39.74 8.91
N GLY A 383 -18.35 39.91 9.43
CA GLY A 383 -19.48 40.43 8.66
C GLY A 383 -19.84 39.50 7.49
N SER A 384 -19.72 40.00 6.25
CA SER A 384 -19.97 39.21 5.04
C SER A 384 -18.73 38.52 4.48
N MET A 385 -17.59 38.65 5.15
CA MET A 385 -16.32 38.05 4.71
C MET A 385 -15.97 36.83 5.54
N VAL A 386 -15.38 35.80 4.88
CA VAL A 386 -14.81 34.64 5.52
C VAL A 386 -13.30 34.64 5.32
N LYS A 387 -12.57 34.43 6.39
CA LYS A 387 -11.10 34.25 6.35
C LYS A 387 -10.73 32.83 6.66
N LEU A 388 -9.81 32.26 5.87
CA LEU A 388 -9.29 30.92 6.03
C LEU A 388 -7.78 30.97 6.22
N THR A 389 -7.28 30.23 7.22
CA THR A 389 -5.84 30.01 7.43
C THR A 389 -5.50 28.56 7.18
N PHE A 390 -4.21 28.27 6.87
CA PHE A 390 -3.77 26.95 6.46
C PHE A 390 -2.47 26.55 7.15
N ASP A 391 -2.39 25.28 7.56
CA ASP A 391 -1.12 24.61 7.85
C ASP A 391 -0.45 24.20 6.54
N HIS A 392 0.85 23.87 6.57
CA HIS A 392 1.66 23.50 5.39
C HIS A 392 1.70 24.60 4.29
N ALA A 393 1.60 25.85 4.68
CA ALA A 393 1.68 27.02 3.80
C ALA A 393 2.64 28.09 4.35
N LYS A 394 3.79 27.66 4.87
CA LYS A 394 4.77 28.52 5.57
C LYS A 394 5.21 29.74 4.75
N TYR A 395 5.43 29.54 3.45
CA TYR A 395 5.87 30.60 2.53
C TYR A 395 4.71 31.19 1.73
N GLY A 396 3.47 30.85 2.08
CA GLY A 396 2.24 31.34 1.47
C GLY A 396 1.58 30.34 0.53
N LEU A 397 0.52 30.85 -0.11
CA LEU A 397 -0.32 30.12 -1.05
C LEU A 397 -0.09 30.63 -2.48
N THR A 398 -0.32 29.78 -3.47
CA THR A 398 -0.24 30.15 -4.90
C THR A 398 -1.30 29.41 -5.70
N THR A 399 -1.61 29.93 -6.87
CA THR A 399 -2.47 29.29 -7.88
C THR A 399 -1.73 29.01 -9.17
N PHE A 400 -0.43 29.27 -9.22
CA PHE A 400 0.34 29.29 -10.46
C PHE A 400 -0.29 30.16 -11.55
N GLY A 401 -0.90 31.32 -11.15
CA GLY A 401 -1.53 32.28 -12.06
C GLY A 401 -2.97 31.92 -12.49
N LYS A 402 -3.55 30.85 -11.98
CA LYS A 402 -4.96 30.51 -12.23
C LYS A 402 -5.89 31.32 -11.30
N GLU A 403 -7.15 31.50 -11.69
CA GLU A 403 -8.18 32.03 -10.81
C GLU A 403 -8.60 30.99 -9.76
N LEU A 404 -8.94 31.43 -8.56
CA LEU A 404 -9.56 30.64 -7.51
C LEU A 404 -11.07 30.59 -7.73
N VAL A 405 -11.57 29.61 -8.47
CA VAL A 405 -12.99 29.51 -8.84
C VAL A 405 -13.74 28.41 -8.08
N ASN A 406 -13.04 27.56 -7.36
CA ASN A 406 -13.64 26.38 -6.73
C ASN A 406 -14.07 26.60 -5.27
N PHE A 407 -14.12 27.86 -4.80
CA PHE A 407 -14.69 28.19 -3.51
C PHE A 407 -16.18 28.49 -3.61
N LYS A 408 -16.96 27.91 -2.71
CA LYS A 408 -18.39 28.21 -2.52
C LYS A 408 -18.65 28.51 -1.05
N ILE A 409 -19.51 29.49 -0.78
CA ILE A 409 -20.00 29.83 0.56
C ILE A 409 -21.52 29.72 0.64
N ALA A 410 -22.03 29.40 1.82
CA ALA A 410 -23.47 29.40 2.09
C ALA A 410 -23.79 30.10 3.41
N GLY A 411 -25.01 30.61 3.51
CA GLY A 411 -25.63 31.06 4.75
C GLY A 411 -26.48 29.96 5.38
N GLU A 412 -27.27 30.29 6.40
CA GLU A 412 -28.19 29.40 7.12
C GLU A 412 -29.21 28.67 6.20
N ASN A 413 -29.50 29.23 5.04
CA ASN A 413 -30.39 28.66 4.03
C ASN A 413 -29.79 27.43 3.31
N LYS A 414 -28.53 27.09 3.58
CA LYS A 414 -27.77 25.93 3.03
C LYS A 414 -27.63 25.96 1.50
N ARG A 415 -27.80 27.12 0.86
CA ARG A 415 -27.59 27.30 -0.58
C ARG A 415 -26.17 27.78 -0.83
N PHE A 416 -25.39 27.04 -1.59
CA PHE A 416 -24.03 27.39 -1.94
C PHE A 416 -23.97 28.29 -3.17
N TYR A 417 -23.21 29.35 -3.06
CA TYR A 417 -22.93 30.29 -4.14
C TYR A 417 -21.40 30.40 -4.35
N PRO A 418 -20.97 30.64 -5.60
CA PRO A 418 -19.56 30.94 -5.86
C PRO A 418 -19.08 32.10 -5.00
N ALA A 419 -17.87 31.96 -4.47
CA ALA A 419 -17.22 33.00 -3.69
C ALA A 419 -16.07 33.62 -4.45
N LYS A 420 -15.93 34.93 -4.40
CA LYS A 420 -14.70 35.61 -4.79
C LYS A 420 -13.63 35.29 -3.75
N ALA A 421 -12.55 34.66 -4.16
CA ALA A 421 -11.44 34.26 -3.31
C ALA A 421 -10.21 35.11 -3.62
N ILE A 422 -9.55 35.61 -2.58
CA ILE A 422 -8.33 36.43 -2.70
C ILE A 422 -7.30 35.86 -1.74
N ILE A 423 -6.11 35.49 -2.25
CA ILE A 423 -4.97 35.12 -1.42
C ILE A 423 -4.48 36.37 -0.70
N THR A 424 -4.34 36.29 0.60
CA THR A 424 -3.79 37.32 1.48
C THR A 424 -2.48 36.86 2.11
N ARG A 425 -1.82 37.70 2.86
CA ARG A 425 -0.60 37.30 3.60
C ARG A 425 -0.87 36.20 4.62
N GLU A 426 -2.07 36.10 5.15
CA GLU A 426 -2.44 35.20 6.27
C GLU A 426 -3.18 33.93 5.78
N GLY A 427 -3.62 33.90 4.52
CA GLY A 427 -4.40 32.80 3.98
C GLY A 427 -5.31 33.23 2.83
N ILE A 428 -6.62 32.99 2.93
CA ILE A 428 -7.59 33.33 1.88
C ILE A 428 -8.75 34.16 2.50
N SER A 429 -9.15 35.21 1.81
CA SER A 429 -10.37 35.95 2.09
C SER A 429 -11.44 35.63 1.05
N LEU A 430 -12.68 35.34 1.51
CA LEU A 430 -13.81 34.93 0.67
C LEU A 430 -14.99 35.89 0.88
N SER A 431 -15.70 36.19 -0.21
CA SER A 431 -16.99 36.92 -0.15
C SER A 431 -17.90 36.51 -1.31
N SER A 432 -19.20 36.70 -1.18
CA SER A 432 -20.17 36.54 -2.26
C SER A 432 -21.30 37.57 -2.12
N LEU A 433 -21.71 38.21 -3.23
CA LEU A 433 -22.83 39.13 -3.24
C LEU A 433 -24.17 38.44 -2.93
N GLN A 434 -24.26 37.12 -3.10
CA GLN A 434 -25.45 36.33 -2.82
C GLN A 434 -25.54 35.84 -1.38
N VAL A 435 -24.50 36.05 -0.54
CA VAL A 435 -24.44 35.56 0.83
C VAL A 435 -23.95 36.64 1.76
N GLU A 436 -24.91 37.41 2.31
CA GLU A 436 -24.61 38.50 3.23
C GLU A 436 -24.09 38.01 4.60
N LYS A 437 -24.60 36.86 5.05
CA LYS A 437 -24.21 36.20 6.32
C LYS A 437 -23.70 34.79 6.05
N PRO A 438 -22.44 34.63 5.68
CA PRO A 438 -21.85 33.29 5.45
C PRO A 438 -21.73 32.53 6.78
N VAL A 439 -21.94 31.22 6.72
CA VAL A 439 -21.74 30.28 7.86
C VAL A 439 -20.82 29.16 7.52
N THR A 440 -20.61 28.87 6.24
CA THR A 440 -19.78 27.74 5.81
C THR A 440 -19.10 27.98 4.45
N VAL A 441 -18.03 27.23 4.24
CA VAL A 441 -17.21 27.22 3.02
C VAL A 441 -17.05 25.79 2.52
N ARG A 442 -17.07 25.63 1.20
CA ARG A 442 -16.59 24.40 0.51
C ARG A 442 -15.55 24.80 -0.54
N TYR A 443 -14.45 24.03 -0.58
CA TYR A 443 -13.41 24.16 -1.59
C TYR A 443 -13.31 22.88 -2.41
N ALA A 444 -13.42 23.00 -3.73
CA ALA A 444 -13.25 21.88 -4.68
C ALA A 444 -14.06 20.62 -4.29
N PHE A 445 -15.28 20.84 -3.74
CA PHE A 445 -16.09 19.78 -3.12
C PHE A 445 -17.09 19.18 -4.12
N GLU A 446 -16.56 18.60 -5.22
CA GLU A 446 -17.31 18.02 -6.34
C GLU A 446 -16.66 16.70 -6.79
N ASN A 447 -17.39 15.88 -7.58
CA ASN A 447 -16.84 14.65 -8.16
C ASN A 447 -15.57 14.91 -8.97
N PHE A 448 -15.68 15.79 -9.96
CA PHE A 448 -14.55 16.23 -10.77
C PHE A 448 -14.35 17.73 -10.65
N VAL A 449 -13.14 18.08 -10.30
CA VAL A 449 -12.62 19.45 -10.27
C VAL A 449 -11.10 19.37 -10.22
N VAL A 450 -10.41 20.22 -10.93
CA VAL A 450 -8.96 20.35 -10.81
C VAL A 450 -8.65 21.39 -9.75
N GLY A 451 -7.95 21.00 -8.69
CA GLY A 451 -7.51 21.91 -7.64
C GLY A 451 -6.59 23.00 -8.18
N GLU A 452 -6.84 24.24 -7.80
CA GLU A 452 -6.02 25.39 -8.19
C GLU A 452 -5.30 26.07 -7.02
N LEU A 453 -5.52 25.59 -5.79
CA LEU A 453 -4.87 26.10 -4.59
C LEU A 453 -3.68 25.22 -4.20
N PHE A 454 -2.51 25.83 -4.08
CA PHE A 454 -1.26 25.18 -3.73
C PHE A 454 -0.50 25.96 -2.66
N ASN A 455 0.43 25.30 -1.98
CA ASN A 455 1.52 26.02 -1.31
C ASN A 455 2.61 26.41 -2.31
N THR A 456 3.58 27.18 -1.87
CA THR A 456 4.68 27.66 -2.73
C THR A 456 5.63 26.52 -3.15
N GLU A 457 5.59 25.39 -2.46
CA GLU A 457 6.35 24.18 -2.79
C GLU A 457 5.65 23.30 -3.85
N GLY A 458 4.44 23.71 -4.29
CA GLY A 458 3.72 23.07 -5.39
C GLY A 458 2.85 21.88 -5.02
N PHE A 459 2.52 21.72 -3.73
CA PHE A 459 1.57 20.69 -3.31
C PHE A 459 0.14 21.24 -3.30
N PRO A 460 -0.84 20.52 -3.86
CA PRO A 460 -2.22 20.96 -3.91
C PRO A 460 -2.91 20.86 -2.54
N ALA A 461 -3.84 21.74 -2.27
CA ALA A 461 -4.79 21.59 -1.17
C ALA A 461 -5.81 20.47 -1.48
N SER A 462 -6.15 19.67 -0.47
CA SER A 462 -7.27 18.74 -0.56
C SER A 462 -8.61 19.51 -0.68
N SER A 463 -9.61 18.86 -1.27
CA SER A 463 -10.98 19.35 -1.11
C SER A 463 -11.39 19.32 0.35
N PHE A 464 -12.14 20.34 0.79
CA PHE A 464 -12.64 20.42 2.16
C PHE A 464 -13.99 21.13 2.23
N ARG A 465 -14.66 20.97 3.37
CA ARG A 465 -15.83 21.74 3.79
C ARG A 465 -15.71 22.11 5.26
N THR A 466 -16.41 23.14 5.68
CA THR A 466 -16.50 23.59 7.07
C THR A 466 -17.88 23.31 7.68
N ASP A 467 -18.78 22.71 6.92
CA ASP A 467 -20.09 22.24 7.39
C ASP A 467 -20.06 20.75 7.73
N ASP A 468 -21.04 20.32 8.53
CA ASP A 468 -21.34 18.94 8.87
C ASP A 468 -22.67 18.45 8.27
N TRP A 469 -23.19 19.18 7.29
CA TRP A 469 -24.50 18.89 6.72
C TRP A 469 -24.52 17.53 6.04
N GLU A 470 -25.63 16.81 6.22
CA GLU A 470 -25.78 15.43 5.77
C GLU A 470 -25.51 15.25 4.27
N ILE A 471 -25.00 14.07 3.94
CA ILE A 471 -24.88 13.57 2.57
C ILE A 471 -26.30 13.30 2.05
N LYS A 472 -26.75 14.11 1.10
CA LYS A 472 -28.03 13.87 0.41
C LYS A 472 -27.80 13.07 -0.86
#